data_1041ff598131ba516cb93d9ad64cc288
#
_entry.id   1041ff598131ba516cb93d9ad64cc288
#
_cell.length_a   1.000
_cell.length_b   1.000
_cell.length_c   1.000
_cell.angle_alpha   90.00
_cell.angle_beta   90.00
_cell.angle_gamma   90.00
#
_symmetry.space_group_name_H-M   'P 1'
#
loop_
_entity.id
_entity.type
_entity.pdbx_description
1 polymer ?
#
loop_
_entity_poly.entity_id
_entity_poly.type
_entity_poly.pdbx_seq_one_letter_code
_entity_poly.pdbx_strand_id
1 'polypeptide(L)'
;VSRILGVPTHAMEILEFAAARAAIERGELESRTPLDKPLDVLVQHLVTAAMADGFREEELKAEVRGSWSYRNLTDDEWQWAMQFVRHGGDALSVYPEFSRIASKDQRYEVTSKLIARRHRMNIGTITADDAVAVAYRTGKRLGFIEETFISRLRPGDRFVFAGKMLRFKRVRE
;
A
#
# COMPACT_ATOMS: atom_id res chain seq x y z
N VAL A 1 -19.26 -2.37 -29.27
CA VAL A 1 -19.88 -1.51 -28.26
C VAL A 1 -19.72 -2.19 -26.92
N SER A 2 -19.01 -1.56 -26.00
CA SER A 2 -18.83 -2.06 -24.63
C SER A 2 -20.15 -1.96 -23.87
N ARG A 3 -20.47 -3.00 -23.10
CA ARG A 3 -21.64 -3.01 -22.21
C ARG A 3 -21.17 -3.14 -20.78
N ILE A 4 -21.75 -2.33 -19.88
CA ILE A 4 -21.54 -2.39 -18.44
C ILE A 4 -22.85 -2.84 -17.81
N LEU A 5 -22.80 -3.92 -17.01
CA LEU A 5 -23.91 -4.41 -16.23
C LEU A 5 -23.68 -4.07 -14.77
N GLY A 6 -24.51 -3.20 -14.22
CA GLY A 6 -24.51 -2.88 -12.78
C GLY A 6 -25.52 -3.77 -12.04
N VAL A 7 -25.10 -4.39 -10.96
CA VAL A 7 -25.96 -5.23 -10.11
C VAL A 7 -26.04 -4.58 -8.73
N PRO A 8 -27.12 -3.85 -8.40
CA PRO A 8 -27.27 -3.21 -7.10
C PRO A 8 -27.44 -4.25 -6.00
N THR A 9 -26.79 -4.08 -4.86
CA THR A 9 -26.88 -4.93 -3.67
C THR A 9 -27.83 -4.34 -2.61
N HIS A 10 -28.12 -3.03 -2.70
CA HIS A 10 -29.06 -2.33 -1.82
C HIS A 10 -29.77 -1.15 -2.53
N ALA A 11 -30.82 -0.65 -1.91
CA ALA A 11 -31.72 0.34 -2.53
C ALA A 11 -31.02 1.67 -2.94
N MET A 12 -30.00 2.11 -2.20
CA MET A 12 -29.26 3.34 -2.53
C MET A 12 -28.47 3.20 -3.83
N GLU A 13 -27.86 2.03 -4.08
CA GLU A 13 -27.14 1.77 -5.34
C GLU A 13 -28.03 1.86 -6.58
N ILE A 14 -29.34 1.55 -6.46
CA ILE A 14 -30.28 1.74 -7.57
C ILE A 14 -30.33 3.21 -8.00
N LEU A 15 -30.35 4.14 -7.03
CA LEU A 15 -30.35 5.58 -7.29
C LEU A 15 -28.99 6.02 -7.89
N GLU A 16 -27.90 5.48 -7.39
CA GLU A 16 -26.55 5.76 -7.90
C GLU A 16 -26.39 5.28 -9.35
N PHE A 17 -26.84 4.07 -9.68
CA PHE A 17 -26.84 3.58 -11.06
C PHE A 17 -27.76 4.40 -11.98
N ALA A 18 -28.92 4.82 -11.50
CA ALA A 18 -29.82 5.69 -12.28
C ALA A 18 -29.17 7.05 -12.55
N ALA A 19 -28.51 7.64 -11.52
CA ALA A 19 -27.77 8.89 -11.67
C ALA A 19 -26.58 8.76 -12.61
N ALA A 20 -25.80 7.68 -12.49
CA ALA A 20 -24.67 7.40 -13.37
C ALA A 20 -25.12 7.24 -14.83
N ARG A 21 -26.22 6.50 -15.07
CA ARG A 21 -26.80 6.36 -16.41
C ARG A 21 -27.22 7.72 -16.99
N ALA A 22 -27.92 8.53 -16.21
CA ALA A 22 -28.34 9.85 -16.64
C ALA A 22 -27.13 10.78 -16.92
N ALA A 23 -26.07 10.70 -16.14
CA ALA A 23 -24.83 11.45 -16.38
C ALA A 23 -24.17 11.02 -17.69
N ILE A 24 -24.09 9.71 -17.96
CA ILE A 24 -23.55 9.18 -19.23
C ILE A 24 -24.36 9.67 -20.43
N GLU A 25 -25.70 9.66 -20.34
CA GLU A 25 -26.58 10.14 -21.40
C GLU A 25 -26.39 11.66 -21.69
N ARG A 26 -26.02 12.45 -20.66
CA ARG A 26 -25.68 13.87 -20.78
C ARG A 26 -24.23 14.15 -21.15
N GLY A 27 -23.38 13.11 -21.22
CA GLY A 27 -21.93 13.27 -21.43
C GLY A 27 -21.19 13.89 -20.24
N GLU A 28 -21.81 13.89 -19.06
CA GLU A 28 -21.22 14.39 -17.81
C GLU A 28 -20.40 13.27 -17.17
N LEU A 29 -19.09 13.25 -17.45
CA LEU A 29 -18.18 12.31 -16.84
C LEU A 29 -17.22 13.05 -15.90
N GLU A 30 -17.03 12.50 -14.71
CA GLU A 30 -16.03 13.00 -13.79
C GLU A 30 -14.64 12.76 -14.42
N SER A 31 -13.93 13.84 -14.74
CA SER A 31 -12.57 13.74 -15.23
C SER A 31 -11.61 13.68 -14.05
N ARG A 32 -10.80 12.63 -14.01
CA ARG A 32 -9.67 12.54 -13.07
C ARG A 32 -8.37 12.55 -13.85
N THR A 33 -7.41 13.31 -13.37
CA THR A 33 -6.04 13.18 -13.88
C THR A 33 -5.47 11.86 -13.38
N PRO A 34 -5.14 10.91 -14.26
CA PRO A 34 -4.54 9.67 -13.85
C PRO A 34 -3.21 9.92 -13.14
N LEU A 35 -2.94 9.13 -12.11
CA LEU A 35 -1.65 9.18 -11.42
C LEU A 35 -0.53 8.82 -12.41
N ASP A 36 0.54 9.61 -12.41
CA ASP A 36 1.75 9.32 -13.15
C ASP A 36 2.75 8.63 -12.23
N LYS A 37 3.16 7.44 -12.60
CA LYS A 37 4.16 6.60 -11.91
C LYS A 37 3.97 6.45 -10.40
N PRO A 38 2.82 5.93 -9.90
CA PRO A 38 2.63 5.68 -8.47
C PRO A 38 3.54 4.53 -8.01
N LEU A 39 4.73 4.86 -7.50
CA LEU A 39 5.77 3.87 -7.16
C LEU A 39 5.37 2.96 -6.00
N ASP A 40 4.52 3.41 -5.10
CA ASP A 40 3.92 2.63 -4.03
C ASP A 40 3.02 1.50 -4.57
N VAL A 41 2.21 1.80 -5.59
CA VAL A 41 1.41 0.79 -6.30
C VAL A 41 2.32 -0.18 -7.07
N LEU A 42 3.39 0.33 -7.69
CA LEU A 42 4.37 -0.53 -8.36
C LEU A 42 5.01 -1.51 -7.40
N VAL A 43 5.46 -1.06 -6.24
CA VAL A 43 6.03 -1.92 -5.19
C VAL A 43 5.05 -3.01 -4.76
N GLN A 44 3.77 -2.68 -4.57
CA GLN A 44 2.73 -3.68 -4.26
C GLN A 44 2.54 -4.68 -5.41
N HIS A 45 2.53 -4.20 -6.65
CA HIS A 45 2.38 -5.05 -7.83
C HIS A 45 3.54 -6.04 -7.99
N LEU A 46 4.79 -5.60 -7.78
CA LEU A 46 5.96 -6.48 -7.81
C LEU A 46 5.84 -7.65 -6.83
N VAL A 47 5.39 -7.38 -5.60
CA VAL A 47 5.17 -8.45 -4.61
C VAL A 47 4.01 -9.35 -5.02
N THR A 48 2.94 -8.80 -5.60
CA THR A 48 1.80 -9.58 -6.09
C THR A 48 2.20 -10.52 -7.22
N ALA A 49 2.97 -10.04 -8.19
CA ALA A 49 3.50 -10.85 -9.30
C ALA A 49 4.43 -11.95 -8.78
N ALA A 50 5.28 -11.64 -7.79
CA ALA A 50 6.15 -12.62 -7.16
C ALA A 50 5.41 -13.69 -6.36
N MET A 51 4.20 -13.39 -5.89
CA MET A 51 3.35 -14.35 -5.13
C MET A 51 2.60 -15.34 -6.02
N ALA A 52 2.40 -15.00 -7.29
CA ALA A 52 1.79 -15.90 -8.28
C ALA A 52 2.82 -16.96 -8.69
N ASP A 53 3.24 -16.96 -9.93
CA ASP A 53 4.23 -17.92 -10.45
C ASP A 53 5.66 -17.33 -10.50
N GLY A 54 5.89 -16.23 -9.76
CA GLY A 54 7.11 -15.44 -9.87
C GLY A 54 7.18 -14.69 -11.21
N PHE A 55 8.18 -13.82 -11.36
CA PHE A 55 8.35 -13.05 -12.60
C PHE A 55 9.81 -12.92 -13.00
N ARG A 56 10.05 -12.72 -14.29
CA ARG A 56 11.33 -12.29 -14.82
C ARG A 56 11.34 -10.77 -14.95
N GLU A 57 12.45 -10.16 -14.55
CA GLU A 57 12.53 -8.70 -14.43
C GLU A 57 12.19 -7.98 -15.72
N GLU A 58 12.80 -8.37 -16.84
CA GLU A 58 12.60 -7.71 -18.13
C GLU A 58 11.19 -7.88 -18.69
N GLU A 59 10.57 -9.05 -18.47
CA GLU A 59 9.21 -9.33 -18.90
C GLU A 59 8.21 -8.44 -18.15
N LEU A 60 8.29 -8.40 -16.82
CA LEU A 60 7.38 -7.61 -16.00
C LEU A 60 7.61 -6.10 -16.18
N LYS A 61 8.86 -5.66 -16.36
CA LYS A 61 9.20 -4.27 -16.67
C LYS A 61 8.56 -3.80 -17.98
N ALA A 62 8.63 -4.63 -19.02
CA ALA A 62 8.00 -4.33 -20.29
C ALA A 62 6.46 -4.27 -20.17
N GLU A 63 5.85 -5.20 -19.44
CA GLU A 63 4.41 -5.21 -19.16
C GLU A 63 3.98 -3.94 -18.41
N VAL A 64 4.67 -3.58 -17.34
CA VAL A 64 4.37 -2.39 -16.52
C VAL A 64 4.46 -1.12 -17.38
N ARG A 65 5.51 -0.98 -18.18
CA ARG A 65 5.69 0.17 -19.09
C ARG A 65 4.65 0.22 -20.21
N GLY A 66 4.02 -0.90 -20.54
CA GLY A 66 2.88 -0.96 -21.46
C GLY A 66 1.62 -0.28 -20.91
N SER A 67 1.51 -0.08 -19.61
CA SER A 67 0.38 0.61 -19.01
C SER A 67 0.53 2.13 -19.09
N TRP A 68 -0.62 2.82 -19.18
CA TRP A 68 -0.62 4.29 -19.35
C TRP A 68 0.10 5.02 -18.19
N SER A 69 -0.12 4.59 -16.96
CA SER A 69 0.46 5.25 -15.76
C SER A 69 1.98 5.09 -15.69
N TYR A 70 2.53 4.02 -16.24
CA TYR A 70 3.98 3.76 -16.13
C TYR A 70 4.73 3.90 -17.46
N ARG A 71 4.11 4.45 -18.52
CA ARG A 71 4.76 4.64 -19.83
C ARG A 71 6.05 5.46 -19.77
N ASN A 72 6.18 6.35 -18.77
CA ASN A 72 7.34 7.21 -18.55
C ASN A 72 8.25 6.71 -17.41
N LEU A 73 8.04 5.46 -16.92
CA LEU A 73 8.85 4.88 -15.85
C LEU A 73 10.31 4.75 -16.30
N THR A 74 11.22 5.41 -15.58
CA THR A 74 12.66 5.35 -15.87
C THR A 74 13.29 4.04 -15.36
N ASP A 75 14.49 3.74 -15.85
CA ASP A 75 15.25 2.59 -15.34
C ASP A 75 15.65 2.78 -13.88
N ASP A 76 16.00 3.98 -13.48
CA ASP A 76 16.37 4.29 -12.09
C ASP A 76 15.18 4.10 -11.13
N GLU A 77 13.98 4.55 -11.51
CA GLU A 77 12.76 4.34 -10.73
C GLU A 77 12.39 2.86 -10.63
N TRP A 78 12.56 2.11 -11.72
CA TRP A 78 12.37 0.67 -11.70
C TRP A 78 13.35 -0.03 -10.77
N GLN A 79 14.65 0.29 -10.88
CA GLN A 79 15.69 -0.29 -10.03
C GLN A 79 15.48 0.07 -8.57
N TRP A 80 15.06 1.31 -8.29
CA TRP A 80 14.66 1.70 -6.94
C TRP A 80 13.54 0.82 -6.39
N ALA A 81 12.47 0.61 -7.15
CA ALA A 81 11.35 -0.25 -6.73
C ALA A 81 11.80 -1.70 -6.51
N MET A 82 12.64 -2.25 -7.40
CA MET A 82 13.20 -3.59 -7.26
C MET A 82 14.07 -3.72 -6.01
N GLN A 83 14.94 -2.76 -5.74
CA GLN A 83 15.76 -2.74 -4.53
C GLN A 83 14.91 -2.64 -3.27
N PHE A 84 13.88 -1.79 -3.31
CA PHE A 84 12.96 -1.64 -2.18
C PHE A 84 12.25 -2.94 -1.82
N VAL A 85 11.73 -3.70 -2.78
CA VAL A 85 11.06 -4.99 -2.49
C VAL A 85 12.03 -6.11 -2.11
N ARG A 86 13.31 -6.01 -2.53
CA ARG A 86 14.36 -6.99 -2.21
C ARG A 86 14.98 -6.75 -0.84
N HIS A 87 15.12 -5.50 -0.41
CA HIS A 87 15.91 -5.15 0.78
C HIS A 87 15.18 -4.24 1.76
N GLY A 88 14.00 -3.71 1.44
CA GLY A 88 13.25 -2.80 2.31
C GLY A 88 13.79 -1.37 2.33
N GLY A 89 14.69 -1.01 1.41
CA GLY A 89 15.44 0.25 1.42
C GLY A 89 16.72 0.19 2.27
N ASP A 90 17.57 1.22 2.15
CA ASP A 90 18.92 1.21 2.73
C ASP A 90 18.91 1.04 4.26
N ALA A 91 17.98 1.69 4.96
CA ALA A 91 17.87 1.64 6.41
C ALA A 91 17.43 0.28 6.96
N LEU A 92 16.74 -0.54 6.15
CA LEU A 92 16.14 -1.81 6.57
C LEU A 92 16.82 -3.04 5.96
N SER A 93 17.86 -2.84 5.15
CA SER A 93 18.55 -3.89 4.40
C SER A 93 19.19 -4.95 5.29
N VAL A 94 19.45 -4.64 6.56
CA VAL A 94 20.05 -5.56 7.57
C VAL A 94 19.03 -6.56 8.11
N TYR A 95 17.72 -6.28 7.93
CA TYR A 95 16.64 -7.08 8.51
C TYR A 95 15.99 -8.00 7.46
N PRO A 96 16.14 -9.32 7.56
CA PRO A 96 15.62 -10.28 6.57
C PRO A 96 14.09 -10.22 6.37
N GLU A 97 13.34 -9.77 7.36
CA GLU A 97 11.88 -9.64 7.31
C GLU A 97 11.38 -8.59 6.30
N PHE A 98 12.25 -7.66 5.91
CA PHE A 98 11.94 -6.66 4.87
C PHE A 98 12.30 -7.10 3.46
N SER A 99 13.03 -8.22 3.31
CA SER A 99 13.26 -8.87 2.02
C SER A 99 11.99 -9.62 1.58
N ARG A 100 11.16 -8.95 0.78
CA ARG A 100 9.86 -9.51 0.36
C ARG A 100 9.97 -10.49 -0.77
N ILE A 101 10.92 -10.27 -1.69
CA ILE A 101 11.18 -11.13 -2.85
C ILE A 101 12.65 -11.50 -2.95
N ALA A 102 12.94 -12.68 -3.50
CA ALA A 102 14.29 -13.13 -3.80
C ALA A 102 14.35 -13.72 -5.20
N SER A 103 15.52 -13.65 -5.81
CA SER A 103 15.79 -14.27 -7.11
C SER A 103 16.06 -15.76 -6.93
N LYS A 104 15.34 -16.58 -7.69
CA LYS A 104 15.54 -18.02 -7.80
C LYS A 104 15.38 -18.41 -9.27
N ASP A 105 16.37 -19.06 -9.84
CA ASP A 105 16.37 -19.54 -11.23
C ASP A 105 15.96 -18.43 -12.25
N GLN A 106 16.53 -17.23 -12.10
CA GLN A 106 16.23 -16.03 -12.90
C GLN A 106 14.78 -15.50 -12.78
N ARG A 107 14.04 -15.98 -11.79
CA ARG A 107 12.72 -15.46 -11.45
C ARG A 107 12.73 -14.87 -10.05
N TYR A 108 11.88 -13.89 -9.84
CA TYR A 108 11.66 -13.31 -8.51
C TYR A 108 10.42 -13.93 -7.90
N GLU A 109 10.57 -14.49 -6.70
CA GLU A 109 9.51 -15.15 -5.92
C GLU A 109 9.46 -14.57 -4.51
N VAL A 110 8.31 -14.70 -3.83
CA VAL A 110 8.17 -14.28 -2.44
C VAL A 110 8.97 -15.19 -1.52
N THR A 111 9.71 -14.60 -0.58
CA THR A 111 10.66 -15.30 0.31
C THR A 111 9.99 -16.18 1.35
N SER A 112 8.77 -15.87 1.80
CA SER A 112 8.10 -16.66 2.84
C SER A 112 6.57 -16.61 2.77
N LYS A 113 5.93 -17.67 3.30
CA LYS A 113 4.46 -17.73 3.46
C LYS A 113 3.91 -16.61 4.37
N LEU A 114 4.69 -16.16 5.34
CA LEU A 114 4.30 -15.06 6.23
C LEU A 114 4.21 -13.74 5.46
N ILE A 115 5.19 -13.44 4.62
CA ILE A 115 5.18 -12.25 3.75
C ILE A 115 4.00 -12.32 2.80
N ALA A 116 3.78 -13.46 2.14
CA ALA A 116 2.64 -13.65 1.25
C ALA A 116 1.29 -13.41 1.96
N ARG A 117 1.14 -13.91 3.20
CA ARG A 117 -0.08 -13.69 4.00
C ARG A 117 -0.25 -12.21 4.36
N ARG A 118 0.81 -11.55 4.85
CA ARG A 118 0.75 -10.11 5.18
C ARG A 118 0.40 -9.26 3.97
N HIS A 119 1.00 -9.56 2.82
CA HIS A 119 0.70 -8.85 1.59
C HIS A 119 -0.77 -9.00 1.18
N ARG A 120 -1.34 -10.21 1.21
CA ARG A 120 -2.75 -10.43 0.89
C ARG A 120 -3.72 -9.69 1.81
N MET A 121 -3.36 -9.54 3.08
CA MET A 121 -4.18 -8.79 4.04
C MET A 121 -4.12 -7.28 3.83
N ASN A 122 -3.05 -6.77 3.23
CA ASN A 122 -2.79 -5.34 3.05
C ASN A 122 -2.81 -4.90 1.57
N ILE A 123 -3.17 -5.79 0.65
CA ILE A 123 -3.21 -5.45 -0.78
C ILE A 123 -4.26 -4.37 -1.03
N GLY A 124 -3.87 -3.33 -1.78
CA GLY A 124 -4.73 -2.16 -2.04
C GLY A 124 -4.87 -1.20 -0.86
N THR A 125 -4.33 -1.53 0.30
CA THR A 125 -4.25 -0.62 1.44
C THR A 125 -2.86 -0.03 1.49
N ILE A 126 -2.73 1.23 1.09
CA ILE A 126 -1.53 2.02 1.35
C ILE A 126 -1.65 2.44 2.81
N THR A 127 -1.16 1.60 3.72
CA THR A 127 -1.02 1.98 5.11
C THR A 127 0.19 2.89 5.20
N ALA A 128 -0.05 4.19 5.22
CA ALA A 128 1.00 5.18 5.41
C ALA A 128 1.63 5.05 6.81
N ASP A 129 0.92 4.44 7.76
CA ASP A 129 1.32 4.44 9.15
C ASP A 129 1.08 3.10 9.82
N ASP A 130 2.14 2.53 10.37
CA ASP A 130 2.03 1.46 11.34
C ASP A 130 1.34 1.99 12.61
N ALA A 131 0.31 1.28 13.05
CA ALA A 131 -0.44 1.64 14.25
C ALA A 131 0.36 1.27 15.50
N VAL A 132 0.78 2.28 16.25
CA VAL A 132 1.50 2.12 17.50
C VAL A 132 0.50 1.98 18.66
N ALA A 133 0.63 0.92 19.46
CA ALA A 133 -0.24 0.72 20.61
C ALA A 133 0.09 1.73 21.72
N VAL A 134 -0.91 2.48 22.17
CA VAL A 134 -0.83 3.37 23.32
C VAL A 134 -1.17 2.60 24.59
N ALA A 135 -0.24 2.57 25.53
CA ALA A 135 -0.44 1.92 26.81
C ALA A 135 0.06 2.76 27.97
N TYR A 136 -0.54 2.59 29.16
CA TYR A 136 0.02 3.13 30.38
C TYR A 136 1.31 2.39 30.78
N ARG A 137 2.15 3.02 31.59
CA ARG A 137 3.36 2.39 32.15
C ARG A 137 3.05 1.08 32.92
N THR A 138 1.84 0.93 33.39
CA THR A 138 1.31 -0.28 34.07
C THR A 138 0.98 -1.43 33.11
N GLY A 139 1.10 -1.20 31.76
CA GLY A 139 0.79 -2.20 30.73
C GLY A 139 -0.65 -2.16 30.22
N LYS A 140 -1.56 -1.42 30.86
CA LYS A 140 -2.96 -1.31 30.38
C LYS A 140 -3.00 -0.57 29.04
N ARG A 141 -3.45 -1.24 27.99
CA ARG A 141 -3.63 -0.67 26.64
C ARG A 141 -4.81 0.30 26.64
N LEU A 142 -4.66 1.40 25.88
CA LEU A 142 -5.67 2.43 25.69
C LEU A 142 -6.25 2.41 24.27
N GLY A 143 -5.47 1.99 23.27
CA GLY A 143 -5.84 1.97 21.88
C GLY A 143 -4.61 2.04 20.97
N PHE A 144 -4.83 2.48 19.72
CA PHE A 144 -3.79 2.61 18.72
C PHE A 144 -3.75 4.04 18.19
N ILE A 145 -2.58 4.50 17.79
CA ILE A 145 -2.33 5.80 17.18
C ILE A 145 -1.35 5.64 16.03
N GLU A 146 -1.43 6.53 15.06
CA GLU A 146 -0.55 6.51 13.89
C GLU A 146 0.91 6.80 14.28
N GLU A 147 1.84 6.08 13.67
CA GLU A 147 3.27 6.24 13.91
C GLU A 147 3.75 7.65 13.58
N THR A 148 3.25 8.27 12.51
CA THR A 148 3.58 9.65 12.13
C THR A 148 3.23 10.67 13.21
N PHE A 149 2.19 10.44 13.99
CA PHE A 149 1.88 11.30 15.13
C PHE A 149 2.92 11.11 16.24
N ILE A 150 3.25 9.85 16.59
CA ILE A 150 4.20 9.53 17.64
C ILE A 150 5.63 9.97 17.31
N SER A 151 6.03 9.89 16.04
CA SER A 151 7.36 10.29 15.59
C SER A 151 7.67 11.77 15.83
N ARG A 152 6.64 12.60 15.98
CA ARG A 152 6.76 14.03 16.27
C ARG A 152 6.87 14.33 17.77
N LEU A 153 6.57 13.36 18.66
CA LEU A 153 6.58 13.57 20.09
C LEU A 153 7.97 13.29 20.69
N ARG A 154 8.35 14.13 21.64
CA ARG A 154 9.56 13.94 22.45
C ARG A 154 9.19 13.42 23.84
N PRO A 155 10.04 12.63 24.52
CA PRO A 155 9.81 12.23 25.89
C PRO A 155 9.51 13.43 26.78
N GLY A 156 8.35 13.41 27.46
CA GLY A 156 7.85 14.53 28.27
C GLY A 156 6.70 15.32 27.65
N ASP A 157 6.50 15.26 26.32
CA ASP A 157 5.42 15.96 25.65
C ASP A 157 4.04 15.47 26.13
N ARG A 158 3.07 16.40 26.12
CA ARG A 158 1.69 16.12 26.48
C ARG A 158 0.85 16.05 25.22
N PHE A 159 -0.03 15.06 25.17
CA PHE A 159 -1.00 14.90 24.09
C PHE A 159 -2.33 14.39 24.62
N VAL A 160 -3.40 14.63 23.89
CA VAL A 160 -4.73 14.14 24.23
C VAL A 160 -5.01 12.86 23.45
N PHE A 161 -5.42 11.80 24.15
CA PHE A 161 -5.82 10.53 23.55
C PHE A 161 -7.04 9.97 24.27
N ALA A 162 -8.10 9.64 23.52
CA ALA A 162 -9.37 9.13 24.05
C ALA A 162 -9.92 10.01 25.20
N GLY A 163 -9.87 11.35 25.04
CA GLY A 163 -10.36 12.32 26.03
C GLY A 163 -9.47 12.49 27.27
N LYS A 164 -8.29 11.87 27.29
CA LYS A 164 -7.35 11.95 28.42
C LYS A 164 -6.07 12.65 28.03
N MET A 165 -5.58 13.54 28.88
CA MET A 165 -4.26 14.15 28.71
C MET A 165 -3.19 13.17 29.20
N LEU A 166 -2.34 12.75 28.29
CA LEU A 166 -1.25 11.82 28.53
C LEU A 166 0.10 12.52 28.38
N ARG A 167 1.13 11.94 29.01
CA ARG A 167 2.52 12.38 28.81
C ARG A 167 3.29 11.27 28.12
N PHE A 168 3.86 11.59 26.97
CA PHE A 168 4.71 10.66 26.24
C PHE A 168 5.96 10.29 27.04
N LYS A 169 6.27 9.01 27.14
CA LYS A 169 7.44 8.53 27.86
C LYS A 169 8.48 7.94 26.92
N ARG A 170 8.09 6.96 26.13
CA ARG A 170 8.95 6.26 25.15
C ARG A 170 8.13 5.35 24.28
N VAL A 171 8.65 4.97 23.13
CA VAL A 171 8.23 3.80 22.37
C VAL A 171 8.95 2.58 22.96
N ARG A 172 8.28 1.42 22.94
CA ARG A 172 8.87 0.11 23.21
C ARG A 172 8.63 -0.74 21.98
N GLU A 173 9.65 -1.43 21.54
CA GLU A 173 9.56 -2.53 20.60
C GLU A 173 8.88 -3.74 21.22
#